data_e657645975d62b24547a182a62d67906
#
_entry.id   e657645975d62b24547a182a62d67906
#
_cell.length_a   1.000
_cell.length_b   1.000
_cell.length_c   1.000
_cell.angle_alpha   90.00
_cell.angle_beta   90.00
_cell.angle_gamma   90.00
#
_symmetry.space_group_name_H-M   'P 1'
#
loop_
_entity.id
_entity.type
_entity.pdbx_description
1 polymer ?
#
loop_
_entity_poly.entity_id
_entity_poly.type
_entity_poly.pdbx_seq_one_letter_code
_entity_poly.pdbx_strand_id
1 'polypeptide(L)'
;MIINKITLIKTSNENEKDPDEAWPVRPYSKRELAEAYAPNISPVSALNRLAQWFKYNLQLSEALLQTGYKKRQQIFTSMQVELIFRYLGRP
;
A
#
# COMPACT_ATOMS: atom_id res chain seq x y z
N MET A 1 -14.32 -16.94 29.15
CA MET A 1 -13.30 -17.09 29.16
C MET A 1 -12.45 -16.57 28.17
N ILE A 2 -11.65 -17.22 27.72
CA ILE A 2 -10.73 -16.72 26.79
C ILE A 2 -11.37 -16.09 25.60
N ILE A 3 -12.42 -16.64 25.20
CA ILE A 3 -13.15 -16.13 24.09
C ILE A 3 -13.62 -14.73 24.34
N ASN A 4 -13.92 -14.45 25.58
CA ASN A 4 -14.37 -13.12 25.91
C ASN A 4 -13.28 -12.10 25.72
N LYS A 5 -12.06 -12.50 25.93
CA LYS A 5 -10.98 -11.58 25.71
C LYS A 5 -10.90 -11.18 24.27
N ILE A 6 -11.09 -12.11 23.40
CA ILE A 6 -11.06 -11.81 21.99
C ILE A 6 -12.16 -10.85 21.63
N THR A 7 -13.31 -11.05 22.20
CA THR A 7 -14.41 -10.15 21.95
C THR A 7 -14.10 -8.76 22.43
N LEU A 8 -13.46 -8.67 23.59
CA LEU A 8 -13.09 -7.37 24.12
C LEU A 8 -12.12 -6.65 23.21
N ILE A 9 -11.20 -7.39 22.64
CA ILE A 9 -10.26 -6.80 21.73
C ILE A 9 -10.97 -6.19 20.55
N LYS A 10 -11.93 -6.89 20.02
CA LYS A 10 -12.69 -6.35 18.92
C LYS A 10 -13.42 -5.09 19.34
N THR A 11 -13.98 -5.12 20.51
CA THR A 11 -14.69 -3.97 21.00
C THR A 11 -13.79 -2.76 21.13
N SER A 12 -12.60 -2.98 21.63
CA SER A 12 -11.69 -1.87 21.83
C SER A 12 -11.22 -1.29 20.50
N ASN A 13 -11.34 -2.05 19.43
CA ASN A 13 -10.90 -1.57 18.13
C ASN A 13 -12.05 -1.04 17.29
N GLU A 14 -13.19 -0.87 17.87
CA GLU A 14 -14.32 -0.50 17.04
C GLU A 14 -14.16 0.88 16.41
N ASN A 15 -13.32 1.73 16.99
CA ASN A 15 -13.07 3.05 16.42
C ASN A 15 -11.89 3.06 15.49
N GLU A 16 -11.26 1.94 15.31
CA GLU A 16 -10.11 1.84 14.42
C GLU A 16 -10.52 1.09 13.19
N LYS A 17 -10.07 1.57 12.05
CA LYS A 17 -10.30 0.86 10.81
C LYS A 17 -9.22 -0.18 10.65
N ASP A 18 -9.61 -1.38 10.21
CA ASP A 18 -8.56 -2.31 9.89
C ASP A 18 -7.91 -1.84 8.60
N PRO A 19 -6.70 -2.32 8.30
CA PRO A 19 -5.95 -1.85 7.13
C PRO A 19 -6.71 -1.99 5.83
N ASP A 20 -7.51 -3.04 5.68
CA ASP A 20 -8.24 -3.25 4.45
C ASP A 20 -9.29 -2.17 4.22
N GLU A 21 -9.92 -1.70 5.29
CA GLU A 21 -10.90 -0.63 5.17
C GLU A 21 -10.24 0.71 4.90
N ALA A 22 -9.12 0.97 5.57
CA ALA A 22 -8.42 2.24 5.40
C ALA A 22 -7.79 2.35 4.02
N TRP A 23 -7.28 1.24 3.51
CA TRP A 23 -6.57 1.21 2.24
C TRP A 23 -7.09 0.07 1.38
N PRO A 24 -8.29 0.23 0.83
CA PRO A 24 -8.85 -0.83 -0.03
C PRO A 24 -8.06 -0.95 -1.32
N VAL A 25 -8.17 -2.10 -1.96
CA VAL A 25 -7.54 -2.30 -3.26
C VAL A 25 -8.39 -1.59 -4.30
N ARG A 26 -7.83 -0.51 -4.84
CA ARG A 26 -8.45 0.28 -5.89
C ARG A 26 -7.36 1.09 -6.57
N PRO A 27 -7.65 1.76 -7.66
CA PRO A 27 -6.63 2.61 -8.27
C PRO A 27 -6.25 3.77 -7.35
N TYR A 28 -4.96 4.08 -7.32
CA TYR A 28 -4.42 5.23 -6.60
C TYR A 28 -3.41 5.92 -7.49
N SER A 29 -3.30 7.23 -7.36
CA SER A 29 -2.21 7.91 -8.04
C SER A 29 -0.89 7.55 -7.39
N LYS A 30 0.18 7.59 -8.16
CA LYS A 30 1.51 7.34 -7.61
C LYS A 30 1.81 8.26 -6.45
N ARG A 31 1.45 9.53 -6.60
CA ARG A 31 1.73 10.51 -5.57
C ARG A 31 0.95 10.21 -4.31
N GLU A 32 -0.32 9.88 -4.45
CA GLU A 32 -1.16 9.56 -3.30
C GLU A 32 -0.58 8.41 -2.51
N LEU A 33 -0.19 7.36 -3.21
CA LEU A 33 0.35 6.19 -2.55
C LEU A 33 1.73 6.46 -1.96
N ALA A 34 2.57 7.17 -2.68
CA ALA A 34 3.90 7.52 -2.19
C ALA A 34 3.81 8.35 -0.91
N GLU A 35 2.92 9.32 -0.89
CA GLU A 35 2.75 10.17 0.29
C GLU A 35 2.18 9.37 1.47
N ALA A 36 1.35 8.40 1.19
CA ALA A 36 0.81 7.56 2.25
C ALA A 36 1.90 6.73 2.90
N TYR A 37 2.83 6.18 2.10
CA TYR A 37 3.93 5.39 2.65
C TYR A 37 4.97 6.25 3.34
N ALA A 38 5.12 7.50 2.91
CA ALA A 38 6.16 8.39 3.46
C ALA A 38 5.58 9.77 3.71
N PRO A 39 4.73 9.90 4.73
CA PRO A 39 4.00 11.15 4.94
C PRO A 39 4.83 12.29 5.52
N ASN A 40 6.02 11.99 6.01
CA ASN A 40 6.82 12.99 6.72
C ASN A 40 7.89 13.64 5.85
N ILE A 41 7.89 13.38 4.56
CA ILE A 41 8.88 13.96 3.66
C ILE A 41 8.13 14.62 2.49
N SER A 42 8.87 15.36 1.68
CA SER A 42 8.23 16.07 0.56
C SER A 42 7.65 15.07 -0.45
N PRO A 43 6.66 15.51 -1.23
CA PRO A 43 6.08 14.61 -2.24
C PRO A 43 7.11 14.09 -3.24
N VAL A 44 8.06 14.92 -3.64
CA VAL A 44 9.09 14.48 -4.57
C VAL A 44 9.95 13.39 -3.92
N SER A 45 10.33 13.60 -2.67
CA SER A 45 11.12 12.62 -1.95
C SER A 45 10.35 11.33 -1.75
N ALA A 46 9.05 11.44 -1.46
CA ALA A 46 8.20 10.27 -1.28
C ALA A 46 8.13 9.46 -2.57
N LEU A 47 7.95 10.12 -3.70
CA LEU A 47 7.92 9.43 -4.99
C LEU A 47 9.24 8.75 -5.30
N ASN A 48 10.34 9.41 -4.99
CA ASN A 48 11.66 8.80 -5.20
C ASN A 48 11.84 7.57 -4.30
N ARG A 49 11.38 7.64 -3.07
CA ARG A 49 11.49 6.51 -2.17
C ARG A 49 10.67 5.32 -2.66
N LEU A 50 9.47 5.58 -3.13
CA LEU A 50 8.63 4.51 -3.67
C LEU A 50 9.30 3.86 -4.86
N ALA A 51 9.89 4.68 -5.75
CA ALA A 51 10.60 4.16 -6.91
C ALA A 51 11.77 3.28 -6.50
N GLN A 52 12.48 3.66 -5.44
CA GLN A 52 13.60 2.87 -4.94
C GLN A 52 13.10 1.55 -4.36
N TRP A 53 12.01 1.55 -3.64
CA TRP A 53 11.45 0.31 -3.11
C TRP A 53 11.10 -0.65 -4.24
N PHE A 54 10.51 -0.14 -5.32
CA PHE A 54 10.22 -0.98 -6.48
C PHE A 54 11.51 -1.53 -7.07
N LYS A 55 12.53 -0.69 -7.17
CA LYS A 55 13.79 -1.09 -7.76
C LYS A 55 14.46 -2.20 -6.96
N TYR A 56 14.41 -2.11 -5.64
CA TYR A 56 15.09 -3.07 -4.80
C TYR A 56 14.28 -4.33 -4.52
N ASN A 57 13.01 -4.33 -4.81
CA ASN A 57 12.19 -5.52 -4.67
C ASN A 57 11.97 -6.12 -6.05
N LEU A 58 12.85 -7.05 -6.42
CA LEU A 58 12.81 -7.60 -7.77
C LEU A 58 11.53 -8.35 -8.07
N GLN A 59 11.00 -9.05 -7.08
CA GLN A 59 9.79 -9.80 -7.29
C GLN A 59 8.61 -8.87 -7.58
N LEU A 60 8.51 -7.78 -6.84
CA LEU A 60 7.47 -6.79 -7.08
C LEU A 60 7.66 -6.14 -8.44
N SER A 61 8.91 -5.76 -8.74
CA SER A 61 9.22 -5.15 -10.03
C SER A 61 8.77 -6.02 -11.19
N GLU A 62 9.11 -7.29 -11.13
CA GLU A 62 8.75 -8.21 -12.20
C GLU A 62 7.24 -8.39 -12.29
N ALA A 63 6.58 -8.51 -11.15
CA ALA A 63 5.13 -8.68 -11.13
C ALA A 63 4.45 -7.46 -11.74
N LEU A 64 4.93 -6.26 -11.40
CA LEU A 64 4.36 -5.04 -11.95
C LEU A 64 4.55 -4.97 -13.47
N LEU A 65 5.73 -5.33 -13.94
CA LEU A 65 5.98 -5.33 -15.38
C LEU A 65 5.03 -6.24 -16.12
N GLN A 66 4.69 -7.37 -15.52
CA GLN A 66 3.77 -8.30 -16.17
C GLN A 66 2.36 -7.75 -16.29
N THR A 67 2.01 -6.76 -15.47
CA THR A 67 0.69 -6.11 -15.59
C THR A 67 0.68 -5.01 -16.63
N GLY A 68 1.80 -4.75 -17.30
CA GLY A 68 1.90 -3.64 -18.23
C GLY A 68 2.30 -2.33 -17.58
N TYR A 69 2.77 -2.38 -16.33
CA TYR A 69 3.20 -1.17 -15.63
C TYR A 69 4.34 -0.49 -16.37
N LYS A 70 4.26 0.82 -16.49
CA LYS A 70 5.30 1.62 -17.12
C LYS A 70 5.77 2.70 -16.14
N LYS A 71 7.04 3.02 -16.23
CA LYS A 71 7.64 3.98 -15.32
C LYS A 71 6.93 5.33 -15.31
N ARG A 72 6.38 5.73 -16.47
CA ARG A 72 5.71 7.02 -16.61
C ARG A 72 4.25 7.00 -16.18
N GLN A 73 3.75 5.83 -15.87
CA GLN A 73 2.35 5.69 -15.46
C GLN A 73 2.12 6.51 -14.20
N GLN A 74 1.03 7.27 -14.19
CA GLN A 74 0.74 8.15 -13.05
C GLN A 74 -0.24 7.54 -12.06
N ILE A 75 -1.04 6.59 -12.51
CA ILE A 75 -2.06 5.98 -11.67
C ILE A 75 -1.87 4.47 -11.71
N PHE A 76 -1.82 3.84 -10.54
CA PHE A 76 -1.75 2.39 -10.46
C PHE A 76 -3.15 1.81 -10.62
N THR A 77 -3.24 0.74 -11.39
CA THR A 77 -4.50 0.00 -11.50
C THR A 77 -4.74 -0.79 -10.21
N SER A 78 -5.96 -1.27 -10.05
CA SER A 78 -6.29 -2.08 -8.87
C SER A 78 -5.39 -3.29 -8.75
N MET A 79 -5.10 -3.96 -9.87
CA MET A 79 -4.22 -5.12 -9.85
C MET A 79 -2.82 -4.75 -9.39
N GLN A 80 -2.33 -3.62 -9.85
CA GLN A 80 -1.00 -3.16 -9.44
C GLN A 80 -0.98 -2.78 -7.97
N VAL A 81 -2.04 -2.16 -7.48
CA VAL A 81 -2.15 -1.81 -6.06
C VAL A 81 -2.15 -3.08 -5.21
N GLU A 82 -2.86 -4.10 -5.66
CA GLU A 82 -2.87 -5.35 -4.92
C GLU A 82 -1.47 -5.93 -4.80
N LEU A 83 -0.70 -5.89 -5.87
CA LEU A 83 0.68 -6.37 -5.83
C LEU A 83 1.55 -5.53 -4.90
N ILE A 84 1.39 -4.21 -4.96
CA ILE A 84 2.17 -3.33 -4.10
C ILE A 84 1.87 -3.63 -2.64
N PHE A 85 0.60 -3.76 -2.28
CA PHE A 85 0.22 -4.06 -0.91
C PHE A 85 0.71 -5.43 -0.46
N ARG A 86 0.74 -6.39 -1.39
CA ARG A 86 1.21 -7.74 -1.06
C ARG A 86 2.70 -7.74 -0.72
N TYR A 87 3.49 -7.00 -1.47
CA TYR A 87 4.94 -7.03 -1.30
C TYR A 87 5.46 -5.98 -0.32
N LEU A 88 4.82 -4.83 -0.25
CA LEU A 88 5.28 -3.75 0.63
C LEU A 88 4.41 -3.57 1.87
N GLY A 89 3.23 -4.18 1.88
CA GLY A 89 2.26 -3.92 2.95
C GLY A 89 1.47 -2.66 2.67
N ARG A 90 0.40 -2.48 3.39
CA ARG A 90 -0.41 -1.27 3.25
C ARG A 90 0.22 -0.11 4.02
N PRO A 91 0.01 1.12 3.57
CA PRO A 91 0.49 2.24 4.35
C PRO A 91 -0.15 2.31 5.70
#